data_0e20350376535fc0b9ecea78b2b0b327
#
_entry.id   0e20350376535fc0b9ecea78b2b0b327
#
_cell.length_a   1.000
_cell.length_b   1.000
_cell.length_c   1.000
_cell.angle_alpha   90.00
_cell.angle_beta   90.00
_cell.angle_gamma   90.00
#
_symmetry.space_group_name_H-M   'P 1'
#
loop_
_entity.id
_entity.type
_entity.pdbx_description
1 polymer ?
#
loop_
_entity_poly.entity_id
_entity_poly.type
_entity_poly.pdbx_seq_one_letter_code
_entity_poly.pdbx_strand_id
1 'polypeptide(L)'
;LCFTFDNIRYITGTHIGEWGRDKFDRYAICPAEGDYFLWDPAPPAKRKSAPWLEGRVDAPISTLQGALPPKHGIQDDFAKQIKKAMIDLGIENQPLGIDLMELPMLRALEAEGIEVVDGQQAMLNAREVKTQDEIELLKQAAAMVDGTYYDIAKAIRPGTRESDLVAIAHE
;
A
#
# COMPACT_ATOMS: atom_id res chain seq x y z
N LEU A 1 -3.56 -9.46 3.40
CA LEU A 1 -2.83 -8.99 2.21
C LEU A 1 -3.39 -7.63 1.79
N CYS A 2 -2.54 -6.61 1.75
CA CYS A 2 -2.93 -5.24 1.46
C CYS A 2 -2.27 -4.71 0.19
N PHE A 3 -3.08 -4.06 -0.66
CA PHE A 3 -2.67 -3.39 -1.89
C PHE A 3 -2.82 -1.88 -1.79
N THR A 4 -3.74 -1.38 -0.94
CA THR A 4 -3.92 0.06 -0.82
C THR A 4 -2.70 0.72 -0.20
N PHE A 5 -2.32 1.86 -0.74
CA PHE A 5 -1.18 2.64 -0.32
C PHE A 5 -1.16 2.91 1.20
N ASP A 6 -2.31 3.31 1.74
CA ASP A 6 -2.42 3.68 3.15
C ASP A 6 -2.25 2.48 4.08
N ASN A 7 -2.81 1.31 3.71
CA ASN A 7 -2.67 0.10 4.50
C ASN A 7 -1.24 -0.44 4.48
N ILE A 8 -0.59 -0.45 3.30
CA ILE A 8 0.81 -0.85 3.18
C ILE A 8 1.71 0.08 4.01
N ARG A 9 1.49 1.39 3.92
CA ARG A 9 2.24 2.38 4.72
C ARG A 9 2.04 2.15 6.21
N TYR A 10 0.80 1.90 6.63
CA TYR A 10 0.47 1.66 8.04
C TYR A 10 1.18 0.41 8.58
N ILE A 11 1.16 -0.70 7.83
CA ILE A 11 1.80 -1.96 8.23
C ILE A 11 3.32 -1.84 8.23
N THR A 12 3.91 -1.20 7.21
CA THR A 12 5.35 -1.31 6.95
C THR A 12 6.16 -0.07 7.33
N GLY A 13 5.50 1.05 7.60
CA GLY A 13 6.16 2.34 7.80
C GLY A 13 6.87 2.88 6.55
N THR A 14 6.59 2.34 5.36
CA THR A 14 7.29 2.69 4.12
C THR A 14 6.39 3.42 3.13
N HIS A 15 7.02 4.25 2.31
CA HIS A 15 6.36 5.09 1.30
C HIS A 15 6.93 4.82 -0.09
N ILE A 16 6.12 5.05 -1.13
CA ILE A 16 6.53 5.11 -2.54
C ILE A 16 5.98 6.39 -3.18
N GLY A 17 6.53 6.77 -4.33
CA GLY A 17 6.02 7.90 -5.09
C GLY A 17 4.62 7.68 -5.66
N GLU A 18 3.95 8.76 -6.01
CA GLU A 18 2.57 8.77 -6.52
C GLU A 18 2.36 7.85 -7.75
N TRP A 19 3.38 7.70 -8.59
CA TRP A 19 3.29 6.88 -9.81
C TRP A 19 3.00 5.40 -9.55
N GLY A 20 3.43 4.87 -8.40
CA GLY A 20 3.21 3.46 -8.01
C GLY A 20 1.97 3.24 -7.15
N ARG A 21 1.24 4.31 -6.82
CA ARG A 21 0.15 4.27 -5.84
C ARG A 21 -0.97 3.30 -6.23
N ASP A 22 -1.35 3.28 -7.48
CA ASP A 22 -2.54 2.57 -7.98
C ASP A 22 -2.18 1.47 -8.99
N LYS A 23 -0.96 0.90 -8.92
CA LYS A 23 -0.47 -0.04 -9.94
C LYS A 23 -0.54 -1.51 -9.58
N PHE A 24 -0.91 -1.87 -8.36
CA PHE A 24 -0.77 -3.24 -7.83
C PHE A 24 0.63 -3.86 -8.03
N ASP A 25 1.63 -3.00 -8.10
CA ASP A 25 3.04 -3.39 -8.16
C ASP A 25 3.72 -3.37 -6.78
N ARG A 26 2.90 -3.18 -5.74
CA ARG A 26 3.33 -3.18 -4.36
C ARG A 26 2.23 -3.73 -3.46
N TYR A 27 2.59 -4.64 -2.58
CA TYR A 27 1.65 -5.22 -1.62
C TYR A 27 2.39 -5.75 -0.39
N ALA A 28 1.66 -5.92 0.71
CA ALA A 28 2.21 -6.45 1.96
C ALA A 28 1.26 -7.49 2.55
N ILE A 29 1.82 -8.56 3.11
CA ILE A 29 1.08 -9.52 3.93
C ILE A 29 1.47 -9.30 5.39
N CYS A 30 0.46 -9.25 6.27
CA CYS A 30 0.64 -9.10 7.69
C CYS A 30 -0.17 -10.21 8.40
N PRO A 31 0.47 -11.23 8.98
CA PRO A 31 -0.23 -12.23 9.78
C PRO A 31 -0.73 -11.61 11.09
N ALA A 32 -1.66 -12.28 11.77
CA ALA A 32 -2.15 -11.86 13.08
C ALA A 32 -1.04 -11.91 14.14
N GLU A 33 -0.13 -12.84 13.99
CA GLU A 33 1.05 -12.99 14.85
C GLU A 33 2.29 -13.17 13.98
N GLY A 34 3.42 -12.59 14.39
CA GLY A 34 4.68 -12.65 13.66
C GLY A 34 4.94 -11.41 12.79
N ASP A 35 5.89 -11.55 11.89
CA ASP A 35 6.38 -10.45 11.08
C ASP A 35 5.62 -10.33 9.76
N TYR A 36 5.41 -9.09 9.31
CA TYR A 36 4.89 -8.79 7.98
C TYR A 36 5.96 -8.97 6.89
N PHE A 37 5.54 -9.15 5.65
CA PHE A 37 6.40 -9.19 4.48
C PHE A 37 5.91 -8.20 3.41
N LEU A 38 6.85 -7.52 2.76
CA LEU A 38 6.58 -6.50 1.75
C LEU A 38 7.11 -6.95 0.38
N TRP A 39 6.30 -6.82 -0.66
CA TRP A 39 6.77 -6.82 -2.05
C TRP A 39 6.79 -5.37 -2.56
N ASP A 40 7.95 -4.96 -3.08
CA ASP A 40 8.22 -3.58 -3.51
C ASP A 40 9.00 -3.61 -4.83
N PRO A 41 8.69 -2.76 -5.81
CA PRO A 41 9.35 -2.80 -7.13
C PRO A 41 10.85 -2.52 -7.09
N ALA A 42 11.37 -1.97 -6.00
CA ALA A 42 12.78 -1.66 -5.83
C ALA A 42 13.36 -2.23 -4.51
N PRO A 43 13.38 -3.57 -4.31
CA PRO A 43 13.79 -4.17 -3.04
C PRO A 43 15.17 -3.71 -2.53
N PRO A 44 16.23 -3.58 -3.36
CA PRO A 44 17.53 -3.12 -2.87
C PRO A 44 17.51 -1.69 -2.32
N ALA A 45 16.80 -0.78 -2.98
CA ALA A 45 16.64 0.59 -2.52
C ALA A 45 15.80 0.64 -1.23
N LYS A 46 14.75 -0.19 -1.17
CA LYS A 46 13.88 -0.29 0.00
C LYS A 46 14.62 -0.82 1.22
N ARG A 47 15.42 -1.87 1.09
CA ARG A 47 16.27 -2.39 2.18
C ARG A 47 17.21 -1.32 2.74
N LYS A 48 17.75 -0.47 1.87
CA LYS A 48 18.62 0.65 2.28
C LYS A 48 17.86 1.76 3.00
N SER A 49 16.67 2.14 2.51
CA SER A 49 15.87 3.24 3.06
C SER A 49 15.02 2.84 4.27
N ALA A 50 14.76 1.55 4.45
CA ALA A 50 13.92 0.98 5.51
C ALA A 50 14.61 -0.23 6.15
N PRO A 51 15.70 -0.03 6.91
CA PRO A 51 16.52 -1.11 7.47
C PRO A 51 15.74 -2.00 8.45
N TRP A 52 14.64 -1.52 9.03
CA TRP A 52 13.77 -2.31 9.91
C TRP A 52 13.05 -3.45 9.19
N LEU A 53 13.04 -3.49 7.86
CA LEU A 53 12.47 -4.60 7.09
C LEU A 53 13.32 -5.89 7.19
N GLU A 54 14.61 -5.80 7.47
CA GLU A 54 15.52 -6.92 7.80
C GLU A 54 15.41 -8.13 6.84
N GLY A 55 15.37 -7.88 5.54
CA GLY A 55 15.22 -8.94 4.52
C GLY A 55 13.78 -9.35 4.23
N ARG A 56 12.79 -8.77 4.91
CA ARG A 56 11.35 -8.99 4.68
C ARG A 56 10.80 -8.17 3.51
N VAL A 57 11.61 -8.00 2.46
CA VAL A 57 11.22 -7.31 1.25
C VAL A 57 11.77 -8.00 0.01
N ASP A 58 10.91 -8.24 -0.98
CA ASP A 58 11.27 -8.85 -2.25
C ASP A 58 10.51 -8.19 -3.42
N ALA A 59 10.82 -8.60 -4.65
CA ALA A 59 10.18 -8.08 -5.85
C ALA A 59 8.74 -8.61 -5.99
N PRO A 60 7.77 -7.76 -6.36
CA PRO A 60 6.40 -8.17 -6.62
C PRO A 60 6.27 -8.89 -7.96
N ILE A 61 5.27 -9.77 -8.05
CA ILE A 61 4.67 -10.15 -9.33
C ILE A 61 3.53 -9.16 -9.58
N SER A 62 3.80 -8.15 -10.41
CA SER A 62 2.87 -7.05 -10.64
C SER A 62 1.86 -7.39 -11.74
N THR A 63 0.58 -7.19 -11.45
CA THR A 63 -0.51 -7.30 -12.45
C THR A 63 -0.80 -5.97 -13.16
N LEU A 64 -0.14 -4.88 -12.72
CA LEU A 64 -0.26 -3.52 -13.24
C LEU A 64 -1.73 -3.04 -13.38
N GLN A 65 -2.55 -3.42 -12.41
CA GLN A 65 -3.96 -2.99 -12.31
C GLN A 65 -4.71 -3.11 -13.65
N GLY A 66 -4.83 -4.35 -14.14
CA GLY A 66 -5.57 -4.66 -15.37
C GLY A 66 -4.84 -4.32 -16.69
N ALA A 67 -3.62 -3.81 -16.63
CA ALA A 67 -2.83 -3.55 -17.83
C ALA A 67 -2.29 -4.83 -18.50
N LEU A 68 -2.17 -5.93 -17.72
CA LEU A 68 -1.71 -7.21 -18.21
C LEU A 68 -2.89 -8.19 -18.39
N PRO A 69 -3.13 -8.70 -19.62
CA PRO A 69 -4.22 -9.62 -19.85
C PRO A 69 -4.06 -10.93 -19.06
N PRO A 70 -5.13 -11.45 -18.42
CA PRO A 70 -5.08 -12.69 -17.63
C PRO A 70 -4.55 -13.92 -18.40
N LYS A 71 -4.75 -13.97 -19.71
CA LYS A 71 -4.25 -15.05 -20.58
C LYS A 71 -2.73 -15.28 -20.55
N HIS A 72 -1.97 -14.35 -19.99
CA HIS A 72 -0.51 -14.47 -19.83
C HIS A 72 -0.10 -15.17 -18.54
N GLY A 73 -1.04 -15.53 -17.66
CA GLY A 73 -0.78 -16.32 -16.45
C GLY A 73 -0.13 -15.52 -15.30
N ILE A 74 -0.02 -14.22 -15.41
CA ILE A 74 0.59 -13.37 -14.36
C ILE A 74 -0.15 -13.47 -13.03
N GLN A 75 -1.47 -13.57 -13.07
CA GLN A 75 -2.29 -13.73 -11.87
C GLN A 75 -2.06 -15.08 -11.19
N ASP A 76 -1.80 -16.14 -11.97
CA ASP A 76 -1.46 -17.46 -11.43
C ASP A 76 -0.09 -17.46 -10.76
N ASP A 77 0.89 -16.78 -11.36
CA ASP A 77 2.22 -16.63 -10.76
C ASP A 77 2.18 -15.78 -9.49
N PHE A 78 1.38 -14.71 -9.48
CA PHE A 78 1.09 -13.94 -8.28
C PHE A 78 0.47 -14.83 -7.18
N ALA A 79 -0.55 -15.62 -7.50
CA ALA A 79 -1.22 -16.49 -6.52
C ALA A 79 -0.26 -17.52 -5.91
N LYS A 80 0.64 -18.11 -6.71
CA LYS A 80 1.71 -19.00 -6.23
C LYS A 80 2.71 -18.27 -5.32
N GLN A 81 3.06 -17.02 -5.63
CA GLN A 81 3.93 -16.22 -4.77
C GLN A 81 3.26 -16.00 -3.41
N ILE A 82 1.96 -15.66 -3.38
CA ILE A 82 1.21 -15.48 -2.13
C ILE A 82 1.09 -16.80 -1.38
N LYS A 83 0.75 -17.90 -2.05
CA LYS A 83 0.68 -19.24 -1.42
C LYS A 83 1.99 -19.62 -0.76
N LYS A 84 3.12 -19.41 -1.45
CA LYS A 84 4.45 -19.65 -0.90
C LYS A 84 4.69 -18.81 0.35
N ALA A 85 4.36 -17.52 0.32
CA ALA A 85 4.53 -16.65 1.48
C ALA A 85 3.67 -17.07 2.67
N MET A 86 2.42 -17.52 2.44
CA MET A 86 1.57 -18.05 3.49
C MET A 86 2.20 -19.30 4.15
N ILE A 87 2.80 -20.19 3.35
CA ILE A 87 3.52 -21.37 3.86
C ILE A 87 4.76 -20.92 4.67
N ASP A 88 5.57 -20.03 4.14
CA ASP A 88 6.79 -19.53 4.80
C ASP A 88 6.47 -18.82 6.14
N LEU A 89 5.28 -18.21 6.25
CA LEU A 89 4.77 -17.57 7.45
C LEU A 89 3.98 -18.52 8.38
N GLY A 90 3.73 -19.77 7.98
CA GLY A 90 2.99 -20.74 8.77
C GLY A 90 1.48 -20.46 8.90
N ILE A 91 0.91 -19.77 7.92
CA ILE A 91 -0.51 -19.37 7.87
C ILE A 91 -1.27 -19.95 6.68
N GLU A 92 -0.74 -20.98 6.03
CA GLU A 92 -1.31 -21.59 4.81
C GLU A 92 -2.71 -22.17 4.98
N ASN A 93 -3.13 -22.42 6.22
CA ASN A 93 -4.45 -22.94 6.58
C ASN A 93 -5.41 -21.87 7.14
N GLN A 94 -5.00 -20.60 7.10
CA GLN A 94 -5.80 -19.47 7.54
C GLN A 94 -6.48 -18.78 6.35
N PRO A 95 -7.66 -18.17 6.54
CA PRO A 95 -8.24 -17.32 5.52
C PRO A 95 -7.36 -16.07 5.29
N LEU A 96 -7.28 -15.63 4.05
CA LEU A 96 -6.52 -14.46 3.65
C LEU A 96 -7.45 -13.25 3.52
N GLY A 97 -7.38 -12.32 4.46
CA GLY A 97 -8.07 -11.03 4.38
C GLY A 97 -7.41 -10.13 3.33
N ILE A 98 -8.20 -9.52 2.44
CA ILE A 98 -7.72 -8.65 1.36
C ILE A 98 -8.48 -7.33 1.36
N ASP A 99 -7.76 -6.21 1.24
CA ASP A 99 -8.35 -4.86 1.23
C ASP A 99 -8.88 -4.42 -0.13
N LEU A 100 -8.17 -4.75 -1.21
CA LEU A 100 -8.54 -4.40 -2.58
C LEU A 100 -7.92 -5.39 -3.55
N MET A 101 -8.69 -5.86 -4.55
CA MET A 101 -8.20 -6.83 -5.52
C MET A 101 -9.03 -6.81 -6.80
N GLU A 102 -8.41 -7.18 -7.91
CA GLU A 102 -9.09 -7.45 -9.17
C GLU A 102 -9.65 -8.87 -9.22
N LEU A 103 -10.78 -9.05 -9.90
CA LEU A 103 -11.44 -10.34 -10.01
C LEU A 103 -10.53 -11.48 -10.56
N PRO A 104 -9.68 -11.28 -11.58
CA PRO A 104 -8.77 -12.33 -12.04
C PRO A 104 -7.75 -12.77 -10.98
N MET A 105 -7.25 -11.84 -10.15
CA MET A 105 -6.35 -12.16 -9.05
C MET A 105 -7.07 -12.99 -7.98
N LEU A 106 -8.29 -12.60 -7.61
CA LEU A 106 -9.13 -13.36 -6.68
C LEU A 106 -9.31 -14.82 -7.15
N ARG A 107 -9.67 -15.00 -8.42
CA ARG A 107 -9.87 -16.34 -8.99
C ARG A 107 -8.59 -17.18 -9.00
N ALA A 108 -7.44 -16.56 -9.22
CA ALA A 108 -6.15 -17.25 -9.15
C ALA A 108 -5.81 -17.69 -7.72
N LEU A 109 -6.08 -16.87 -6.71
CA LEU A 109 -5.90 -17.25 -5.30
C LEU A 109 -6.84 -18.40 -4.90
N GLU A 110 -8.12 -18.33 -5.28
CA GLU A 110 -9.09 -19.42 -5.05
C GLU A 110 -8.65 -20.72 -5.72
N ALA A 111 -8.08 -20.67 -6.93
CA ALA A 111 -7.57 -21.83 -7.65
C ALA A 111 -6.35 -22.48 -6.94
N GLU A 112 -5.53 -21.69 -6.23
CA GLU A 112 -4.47 -22.20 -5.36
C GLU A 112 -4.98 -22.70 -3.99
N GLY A 113 -6.30 -22.76 -3.79
CA GLY A 113 -6.94 -23.24 -2.57
C GLY A 113 -6.85 -22.26 -1.39
N ILE A 114 -6.68 -20.97 -1.67
CA ILE A 114 -6.67 -19.93 -0.64
C ILE A 114 -8.10 -19.43 -0.42
N GLU A 115 -8.59 -19.52 0.81
CA GLU A 115 -9.85 -18.89 1.21
C GLU A 115 -9.64 -17.39 1.34
N VAL A 116 -10.35 -16.59 0.53
CA VAL A 116 -10.24 -15.13 0.55
C VAL A 116 -11.44 -14.52 1.26
N VAL A 117 -11.18 -13.60 2.17
CA VAL A 117 -12.21 -12.85 2.94
C VAL A 117 -11.96 -11.35 2.86
N ASP A 118 -12.94 -10.54 3.27
CA ASP A 118 -12.78 -9.08 3.37
C ASP A 118 -11.78 -8.72 4.48
N GLY A 119 -10.68 -8.09 4.10
CA GLY A 119 -9.67 -7.54 5.00
C GLY A 119 -9.76 -6.02 5.19
N GLN A 120 -10.57 -5.33 4.37
CA GLN A 120 -10.65 -3.87 4.43
C GLN A 120 -11.22 -3.39 5.76
N GLN A 121 -12.27 -4.03 6.28
CA GLN A 121 -12.85 -3.65 7.56
C GLN A 121 -11.85 -3.84 8.71
N ALA A 122 -11.05 -4.90 8.68
CA ALA A 122 -10.01 -5.12 9.69
C ALA A 122 -8.96 -3.99 9.69
N MET A 123 -8.54 -3.54 8.51
CA MET A 123 -7.59 -2.43 8.37
C MET A 123 -8.21 -1.08 8.79
N LEU A 124 -9.47 -0.85 8.50
CA LEU A 124 -10.20 0.35 8.98
C LEU A 124 -10.25 0.38 10.50
N ASN A 125 -10.63 -0.73 11.14
CA ASN A 125 -10.69 -0.86 12.59
C ASN A 125 -9.32 -0.65 13.24
N ALA A 126 -8.26 -1.22 12.67
CA ALA A 126 -6.89 -1.06 13.17
C ALA A 126 -6.42 0.40 13.15
N ARG A 127 -6.90 1.22 12.20
CA ARG A 127 -6.54 2.63 12.05
C ARG A 127 -7.52 3.61 12.69
N GLU A 128 -8.64 3.12 13.24
CA GLU A 128 -9.71 3.97 13.80
C GLU A 128 -9.22 4.73 15.03
N VAL A 129 -8.62 4.02 15.99
CA VAL A 129 -8.09 4.62 17.21
C VAL A 129 -6.60 4.91 17.02
N LYS A 130 -6.23 6.21 17.07
CA LYS A 130 -4.87 6.68 16.86
C LYS A 130 -4.06 6.61 18.15
N THR A 131 -2.80 6.24 18.04
CA THR A 131 -1.82 6.39 19.10
C THR A 131 -1.49 7.87 19.33
N GLN A 132 -0.82 8.18 20.44
CA GLN A 132 -0.39 9.56 20.73
C GLN A 132 0.59 10.08 19.66
N ASP A 133 1.50 9.24 19.17
CA ASP A 133 2.47 9.62 18.14
C ASP A 133 1.78 9.90 16.79
N GLU A 134 0.79 9.09 16.43
CA GLU A 134 -0.02 9.33 15.22
C GLU A 134 -0.82 10.63 15.33
N ILE A 135 -1.35 10.95 16.52
CA ILE A 135 -2.04 12.22 16.75
C ILE A 135 -1.09 13.41 16.56
N GLU A 136 0.14 13.33 17.06
CA GLU A 136 1.13 14.40 16.87
C GLU A 136 1.52 14.57 15.40
N LEU A 137 1.68 13.47 14.64
CA LEU A 137 1.91 13.53 13.20
C LEU A 137 0.73 14.14 12.44
N LEU A 138 -0.49 13.80 12.81
CA LEU A 138 -1.69 14.39 12.22
C LEU A 138 -1.80 15.91 12.51
N LYS A 139 -1.46 16.34 13.71
CA LYS A 139 -1.41 17.77 14.05
C LYS A 139 -0.39 18.53 13.20
N GLN A 140 0.81 17.95 13.02
CA GLN A 140 1.83 18.55 12.15
C GLN A 140 1.35 18.64 10.70
N ALA A 141 0.77 17.56 10.17
CA ALA A 141 0.21 17.56 8.82
C ALA A 141 -0.91 18.61 8.66
N ALA A 142 -1.79 18.74 9.64
CA ALA A 142 -2.84 19.77 9.63
C ALA A 142 -2.27 21.18 9.63
N ALA A 143 -1.25 21.45 10.47
CA ALA A 143 -0.60 22.75 10.51
C ALA A 143 0.09 23.12 9.19
N MET A 144 0.69 22.14 8.49
CA MET A 144 1.27 22.34 7.16
C MET A 144 0.20 22.70 6.13
N VAL A 145 -0.94 21.99 6.15
CA VAL A 145 -2.08 22.27 5.26
C VAL A 145 -2.64 23.67 5.53
N ASP A 146 -2.81 24.07 6.79
CA ASP A 146 -3.29 25.41 7.16
C ASP A 146 -2.33 26.51 6.68
N GLY A 147 -1.01 26.30 6.80
CA GLY A 147 0.02 27.18 6.25
C GLY A 147 -0.10 27.34 4.74
N THR A 148 -0.23 26.23 4.03
CA THR A 148 -0.41 26.21 2.57
C THR A 148 -1.67 26.96 2.14
N TYR A 149 -2.80 26.75 2.80
CA TYR A 149 -4.03 27.48 2.51
C TYR A 149 -3.90 28.98 2.78
N TYR A 150 -3.19 29.36 3.81
CA TYR A 150 -2.91 30.77 4.09
C TYR A 150 -2.09 31.43 2.97
N ASP A 151 -1.06 30.78 2.46
CA ASP A 151 -0.23 31.30 1.39
C ASP A 151 -0.98 31.34 0.05
N ILE A 152 -1.76 30.32 -0.27
CA ILE A 152 -2.68 30.30 -1.41
C ILE A 152 -3.66 31.49 -1.32
N ALA A 153 -4.29 31.68 -0.16
CA ALA A 153 -5.28 32.75 0.02
C ALA A 153 -4.67 34.15 -0.22
N LYS A 154 -3.41 34.37 0.16
CA LYS A 154 -2.67 35.62 -0.12
C LYS A 154 -2.34 35.81 -1.60
N ALA A 155 -2.13 34.72 -2.32
CA ALA A 155 -1.77 34.74 -3.74
C ALA A 155 -2.97 34.95 -4.67
N ILE A 156 -4.19 34.63 -4.20
CA ILE A 156 -5.42 34.78 -5.00
C ILE A 156 -5.71 36.25 -5.28
N ARG A 157 -5.66 36.63 -6.55
CA ARG A 157 -5.99 37.96 -7.05
C ARG A 157 -6.40 37.89 -8.52
N PRO A 158 -7.09 38.89 -9.07
CA PRO A 158 -7.43 38.88 -10.49
C PRO A 158 -6.19 38.67 -11.36
N GLY A 159 -6.24 37.66 -12.25
CA GLY A 159 -5.15 37.29 -13.15
C GLY A 159 -4.20 36.21 -12.61
N THR A 160 -4.32 35.75 -11.37
CA THR A 160 -3.58 34.59 -10.87
C THR A 160 -4.04 33.32 -11.62
N ARG A 161 -3.10 32.53 -12.09
CA ARG A 161 -3.40 31.25 -12.76
C ARG A 161 -3.54 30.14 -11.72
N GLU A 162 -4.36 29.15 -12.03
CA GLU A 162 -4.49 27.94 -11.20
C GLU A 162 -3.13 27.26 -11.00
N SER A 163 -2.31 27.16 -12.05
CA SER A 163 -0.96 26.59 -11.97
C SER A 163 -0.03 27.31 -10.99
N ASP A 164 -0.21 28.62 -10.81
CA ASP A 164 0.60 29.41 -9.86
C ASP A 164 0.21 29.06 -8.40
N LEU A 165 -1.08 28.78 -8.16
CA LEU A 165 -1.59 28.32 -6.86
C LEU A 165 -1.14 26.89 -6.56
N VAL A 166 -1.13 26.02 -7.56
CA VAL A 166 -0.61 24.65 -7.43
C VAL A 166 0.88 24.65 -7.11
N ALA A 167 1.67 25.56 -7.72
CA ALA A 167 3.08 25.70 -7.39
C ALA A 167 3.30 26.06 -5.91
N ILE A 168 2.52 26.99 -5.35
CA ILE A 168 2.56 27.33 -3.92
C ILE A 168 2.23 26.12 -3.04
N ALA A 169 1.30 25.27 -3.47
CA ALA A 169 0.92 24.07 -2.71
C ALA A 169 2.03 22.98 -2.69
N HIS A 170 3.01 23.07 -3.59
CA HIS A 170 4.13 22.14 -3.71
C HIS A 170 5.44 22.64 -3.08
N GLU A 171 5.51 23.88 -2.63
CA GLU A 171 6.66 24.43 -1.88
C GLU A 171 6.64 24.01 -0.40
#